data_52fa403bf706af8056ce7a1215e19083
#
_entry.id   52fa403bf706af8056ce7a1215e19083
#
_cell.length_a   1.000
_cell.length_b   1.000
_cell.length_c   1.000
_cell.angle_alpha   90.00
_cell.angle_beta   90.00
_cell.angle_gamma   90.00
#
_symmetry.space_group_name_H-M   'P 1'
#
loop_
_entity.id
_entity.type
_entity.pdbx_description
1 polymer ?
#
loop_
_entity_poly.entity_id
_entity_poly.type
_entity_poly.pdbx_seq_one_letter_code
_entity_poly.pdbx_strand_id
1 'polypeptide(L)'
;VIPYGLSCDQFRLRIRNERRVELAFEEHRFFDVRRWKMLDQTDKVITGMKANSDGSYSRFVVDNNRKAYSEKFLLYPIPGDEAIRLQNASGTNCQNPGW
;
A
#
# COMPACT_ATOMS: atom_id res chain seq x y z
N VAL A 1 17.77 -12.39 13.73
CA VAL A 1 17.40 -12.72 15.12
C VAL A 1 16.57 -11.56 15.68
N ILE A 2 15.40 -11.87 16.24
CA ILE A 2 14.53 -10.88 16.88
C ILE A 2 15.05 -10.64 18.31
N PRO A 3 15.34 -9.38 18.69
CA PRO A 3 15.76 -9.06 20.05
C PRO A 3 14.68 -9.37 21.08
N TYR A 4 15.07 -9.79 22.27
CA TYR A 4 14.15 -9.94 23.41
C TYR A 4 13.69 -8.57 23.93
N GLY A 5 12.50 -8.50 24.51
CA GLY A 5 12.00 -7.31 25.21
C GLY A 5 11.37 -6.24 24.30
N LEU A 6 10.99 -6.60 23.08
CA LEU A 6 10.26 -5.69 22.20
C LEU A 6 8.81 -5.48 22.69
N SER A 7 8.33 -4.23 22.59
CA SER A 7 6.89 -3.96 22.74
C SER A 7 6.09 -4.62 21.61
N CYS A 8 4.79 -4.83 21.81
CA CYS A 8 3.91 -5.40 20.80
C CYS A 8 3.97 -4.61 19.48
N ASP A 9 4.07 -3.29 19.53
CA ASP A 9 4.14 -2.46 18.33
C ASP A 9 5.48 -2.58 17.61
N GLN A 10 6.58 -2.61 18.35
CA GLN A 10 7.91 -2.86 17.78
C GLN A 10 8.00 -4.24 17.13
N PHE A 11 7.42 -5.25 17.78
CA PHE A 11 7.37 -6.61 17.25
C PHE A 11 6.53 -6.66 15.97
N ARG A 12 5.36 -6.01 15.95
CA ARG A 12 4.50 -5.90 14.76
C ARG A 12 5.22 -5.22 13.59
N LEU A 13 5.95 -4.13 13.83
CA LEU A 13 6.74 -3.46 12.81
C LEU A 13 7.84 -4.37 12.24
N ARG A 14 8.49 -5.16 13.10
CA ARG A 14 9.49 -6.15 12.67
C ARG A 14 8.89 -7.23 11.78
N ILE A 15 7.78 -7.82 12.18
CA ILE A 15 7.07 -8.82 11.36
C ILE A 15 6.70 -8.25 10.00
N ARG A 16 6.15 -7.03 9.96
CA ARG A 16 5.79 -6.37 8.70
C ARG A 16 7.00 -6.13 7.80
N ASN A 17 8.13 -5.75 8.39
CA ASN A 17 9.37 -5.58 7.64
C ASN A 17 9.93 -6.91 7.12
N GLU A 18 9.94 -7.93 7.95
CA GLU A 18 10.38 -9.29 7.58
C GLU A 18 9.54 -9.81 6.41
N ARG A 19 8.22 -9.75 6.51
CA ARG A 19 7.34 -10.12 5.39
C ARG A 19 7.64 -9.34 4.10
N ARG A 20 7.98 -8.06 4.22
CA ARG A 20 8.32 -7.23 3.05
C ARG A 20 9.60 -7.71 2.37
N VAL A 21 10.58 -8.15 3.12
CA VAL A 21 11.88 -8.60 2.62
C VAL A 21 11.78 -10.03 2.08
N GLU A 22 11.24 -10.94 2.87
CA GLU A 22 11.16 -12.36 2.52
C GLU A 22 10.21 -12.64 1.35
N LEU A 23 9.08 -11.92 1.28
CA LEU A 23 8.09 -12.09 0.23
C LEU A 23 8.21 -11.02 -0.88
N ALA A 24 9.43 -10.48 -1.07
CA ALA A 24 9.68 -9.55 -2.15
C ALA A 24 9.46 -10.24 -3.51
N PHE A 25 8.77 -9.55 -4.43
CA PHE A 25 8.40 -10.04 -5.76
C PHE A 25 7.38 -11.20 -5.80
N GLU A 26 6.77 -11.54 -4.68
CA GLU A 26 5.71 -12.54 -4.59
C GLU A 26 4.29 -11.93 -4.54
N GLU A 27 4.14 -10.68 -4.94
CA GLU A 27 2.87 -9.91 -5.01
C GLU A 27 2.15 -9.69 -3.66
N HIS A 28 2.63 -10.27 -2.56
CA HIS A 28 2.01 -10.16 -1.24
C HIS A 28 1.95 -8.73 -0.70
N ARG A 29 2.93 -7.88 -1.02
CA ARG A 29 3.02 -6.51 -0.51
C ARG A 29 1.80 -5.66 -0.84
N PHE A 30 1.25 -5.84 -2.03
CA PHE A 30 0.06 -5.12 -2.49
C PHE A 30 -1.15 -5.34 -1.57
N PHE A 31 -1.37 -6.59 -1.17
CA PHE A 31 -2.46 -6.95 -0.25
C PHE A 31 -2.13 -6.60 1.20
N ASP A 32 -0.91 -6.81 1.63
CA ASP A 32 -0.46 -6.54 3.00
C ASP A 32 -0.64 -5.08 3.40
N VAL A 33 -0.25 -4.12 2.55
CA VAL A 33 -0.39 -2.68 2.85
C VAL A 33 -1.85 -2.25 2.95
N ARG A 34 -2.76 -2.88 2.19
CA ARG A 34 -4.20 -2.63 2.28
C ARG A 34 -4.79 -3.24 3.54
N ARG A 35 -4.51 -4.50 3.80
CA ARG A 35 -4.98 -5.21 5.00
C ARG A 35 -4.54 -4.53 6.29
N TRP A 36 -3.34 -3.99 6.32
CA TRP A 36 -2.80 -3.27 7.48
C TRP A 36 -3.16 -1.78 7.51
N LYS A 37 -3.91 -1.30 6.52
CA LYS A 37 -4.27 0.12 6.37
C LYS A 37 -3.05 1.04 6.39
N MET A 38 -2.01 0.67 5.66
CA MET A 38 -0.73 1.40 5.57
C MET A 38 -0.49 1.97 4.17
N LEU A 39 -1.50 2.00 3.32
CA LEU A 39 -1.34 2.45 1.94
C LEU A 39 -0.90 3.92 1.88
N ASP A 40 -1.44 4.76 2.77
CA ASP A 40 -1.05 6.17 2.95
C ASP A 40 0.44 6.34 3.23
N GLN A 41 1.04 5.40 3.96
CA GLN A 41 2.46 5.43 4.34
C GLN A 41 3.37 4.95 3.20
N THR A 42 2.83 4.16 2.28
CA THR A 42 3.59 3.57 1.17
C THR A 42 3.40 4.32 -0.14
N ASP A 43 2.29 5.04 -0.29
CA ASP A 43 1.97 5.87 -1.45
C ASP A 43 2.62 7.25 -1.32
N LYS A 44 3.94 7.26 -1.33
CA LYS A 44 4.78 8.46 -1.19
C LYS A 44 5.45 8.81 -2.50
N VAL A 45 5.92 10.05 -2.58
CA VAL A 45 6.75 10.53 -3.67
C VAL A 45 7.94 9.59 -3.87
N ILE A 46 8.10 9.11 -5.10
CA ILE A 46 9.23 8.25 -5.46
C ILE A 46 10.43 9.12 -5.76
N THR A 47 11.53 8.84 -5.09
CA THR A 47 12.81 9.49 -5.33
C THR A 47 13.79 8.50 -5.95
N GLY A 48 14.54 8.98 -6.92
CA GLY A 48 15.65 8.28 -7.54
C GLY A 48 16.99 8.84 -7.08
N MET A 49 18.07 8.17 -7.48
CA MET A 49 19.45 8.58 -7.25
C MET A 49 20.13 8.78 -8.61
N LYS A 50 20.74 9.92 -8.80
CA LYS A 50 21.53 10.24 -10.01
C LYS A 50 23.01 10.25 -9.62
N ALA A 51 23.83 9.48 -10.34
CA ALA A 51 25.27 9.58 -10.27
C ALA A 51 25.73 10.80 -11.09
N ASN A 52 26.50 11.69 -10.49
CA ASN A 52 27.06 12.84 -11.14
C ASN A 52 28.46 12.51 -11.69
N SER A 53 28.95 13.33 -12.64
CA SER A 53 30.26 13.13 -13.26
C SER A 53 31.44 13.30 -12.30
N ASP A 54 31.25 13.97 -11.18
CA ASP A 54 32.23 14.16 -10.10
C ASP A 54 32.29 12.98 -9.10
N GLY A 55 31.53 11.90 -9.35
CA GLY A 55 31.45 10.74 -8.46
C GLY A 55 30.50 10.92 -7.28
N SER A 56 29.84 12.06 -7.14
CA SER A 56 28.81 12.29 -6.11
C SER A 56 27.45 11.73 -6.53
N TYR A 57 26.54 11.60 -5.56
CA TYR A 57 25.15 11.15 -5.80
C TYR A 57 24.17 12.24 -5.37
N SER A 58 23.25 12.58 -6.23
CA SER A 58 22.15 13.48 -5.91
C SER A 58 20.80 12.79 -5.96
N ARG A 59 19.95 13.11 -4.98
CA ARG A 59 18.58 12.58 -4.94
C ARG A 59 17.66 13.48 -5.76
N PHE A 60 16.81 12.90 -6.57
CA PHE A 60 15.79 13.63 -7.34
C PHE A 60 14.43 12.96 -7.22
N VAL A 61 13.37 13.71 -7.48
CA VAL A 61 12.00 13.20 -7.49
C VAL A 61 11.72 12.60 -8.87
N VAL A 62 11.36 11.31 -8.90
CA VAL A 62 11.02 10.61 -10.14
C VAL A 62 9.59 10.90 -10.56
N ASP A 63 8.66 10.89 -9.60
CA ASP A 63 7.25 11.11 -9.88
C ASP A 63 6.56 11.80 -8.70
N ASN A 64 5.96 12.95 -9.00
CA ASN A 64 5.16 13.72 -8.06
C ASN A 64 3.69 13.29 -8.01
N ASN A 65 3.22 12.51 -9.01
CA ASN A 65 1.81 12.22 -9.21
C ASN A 65 1.28 11.07 -8.32
N ARG A 66 2.16 10.35 -7.63
CA ARG A 66 1.77 9.25 -6.72
C ARG A 66 1.21 9.72 -5.37
N LYS A 67 0.79 10.97 -5.24
CA LYS A 67 0.11 11.48 -4.04
C LYS A 67 -1.41 11.26 -4.06
N ALA A 68 -1.90 10.35 -4.87
CA ALA A 68 -3.33 10.14 -5.05
C ALA A 68 -3.93 9.13 -4.08
N TYR A 69 -3.36 8.98 -2.86
CA TYR A 69 -3.99 8.15 -1.85
C TYR A 69 -5.41 8.65 -1.54
N SER A 70 -6.35 7.74 -1.64
CA SER A 70 -7.70 7.91 -1.14
C SER A 70 -8.07 6.65 -0.35
N GLU A 71 -8.83 6.80 0.73
CA GLU A 71 -9.22 5.68 1.58
C GLU A 71 -9.98 4.58 0.82
N LYS A 72 -10.68 4.95 -0.26
CA LYS A 72 -11.34 4.00 -1.15
C LYS A 72 -10.39 2.93 -1.74
N PHE A 73 -9.09 3.27 -1.94
CA PHE A 73 -8.11 2.32 -2.49
C PHE A 73 -7.71 1.19 -1.53
N LEU A 74 -8.15 1.23 -0.28
CA LEU A 74 -8.00 0.10 0.64
C LEU A 74 -8.84 -1.11 0.21
N LEU A 75 -9.95 -0.87 -0.47
CA LEU A 75 -10.86 -1.89 -0.99
C LEU A 75 -10.93 -1.80 -2.51
N TYR A 76 -11.21 -2.91 -3.15
CA TYR A 76 -11.54 -2.93 -4.58
C TYR A 76 -12.99 -2.53 -4.81
N PRO A 77 -13.31 -1.90 -5.94
CA PRO A 77 -14.70 -1.76 -6.33
C PRO A 77 -15.30 -3.13 -6.63
N ILE A 78 -16.57 -3.31 -6.26
CA ILE A 78 -17.37 -4.43 -6.76
C ILE A 78 -17.60 -4.18 -8.24
N PRO A 79 -17.41 -5.18 -9.14
CA PRO A 79 -17.69 -5.03 -10.55
C PRO A 79 -19.08 -4.47 -10.80
N GLY A 80 -19.20 -3.52 -11.77
CA GLY A 80 -20.42 -2.75 -11.97
C GLY A 80 -21.67 -3.62 -12.17
N ASP A 81 -21.57 -4.67 -13.00
CA ASP A 81 -22.68 -5.58 -13.25
C ASP A 81 -23.13 -6.30 -11.97
N GLU A 82 -22.19 -6.67 -11.11
CA GLU A 82 -22.49 -7.33 -9.85
C GLU A 82 -23.08 -6.34 -8.83
N ALA A 83 -22.58 -5.12 -8.78
CA ALA A 83 -23.13 -4.06 -7.96
C ALA A 83 -24.59 -3.76 -8.32
N ILE A 84 -24.93 -3.74 -9.62
CA ILE A 84 -26.30 -3.56 -10.10
C ILE A 84 -27.20 -4.75 -9.70
N ARG A 85 -26.70 -5.97 -9.84
CA ARG A 85 -27.45 -7.18 -9.41
C ARG A 85 -27.75 -7.16 -7.93
N LEU A 86 -26.74 -6.84 -7.11
CA LEU A 86 -26.89 -6.73 -5.66
C LEU A 86 -27.87 -5.61 -5.27
N GLN A 87 -27.80 -4.46 -5.95
CA GLN A 87 -28.73 -3.36 -5.72
C GLN A 87 -30.18 -3.74 -6.08
N ASN A 88 -30.38 -4.43 -7.19
CA ASN A 88 -31.71 -4.90 -7.59
C ASN A 88 -32.29 -5.94 -6.61
N ALA A 89 -31.42 -6.77 -6.03
CA ALA A 89 -31.84 -7.80 -5.09
C ALA A 89 -32.11 -7.27 -3.67
N SER A 90 -31.30 -6.29 -3.22
CA SER A 90 -31.33 -5.76 -1.85
C SER A 90 -32.07 -4.42 -1.71
N GLY A 91 -32.30 -3.72 -2.79
CA GLY A 91 -32.84 -2.35 -2.80
C GLY A 91 -31.87 -1.28 -2.29
N THR A 92 -30.63 -1.64 -2.00
CA THR A 92 -29.61 -0.71 -1.47
C THR A 92 -28.33 -0.73 -2.30
N ASN A 93 -27.59 0.38 -2.29
CA ASN A 93 -26.28 0.42 -2.91
C ASN A 93 -25.29 -0.43 -2.10
N CYS A 94 -24.80 -1.50 -2.70
CA CYS A 94 -23.86 -2.44 -2.09
C CYS A 94 -22.40 -2.18 -2.48
N GLN A 95 -22.10 -1.09 -3.19
CA GLN A 95 -20.73 -0.76 -3.60
C GLN A 95 -19.87 -0.41 -2.39
N ASN A 96 -18.57 -0.72 -2.49
CA ASN A 96 -17.61 -0.33 -1.47
C ASN A 96 -17.51 1.21 -1.36
N PRO A 97 -17.28 1.75 -0.14
CA PRO A 97 -17.28 3.19 0.08
C PRO A 97 -16.31 3.95 -0.84
N GLY A 98 -16.80 5.01 -1.47
CA GLY A 98 -15.99 5.88 -2.33
C GLY A 98 -15.89 5.46 -3.80
N TRP A 99 -16.52 4.35 -4.17
CA TRP A 99 -16.59 3.84 -5.56
C TRP A 99 -17.96 4.05 -6.18
#